data_874959928505648ef021c6d39981e358
#
_entry.id   874959928505648ef021c6d39981e358
#
_cell.length_a   1.000
_cell.length_b   1.000
_cell.length_c   1.000
_cell.angle_alpha   90.00
_cell.angle_beta   90.00
_cell.angle_gamma   90.00
#
_symmetry.space_group_name_H-M   'P 1'
#
loop_
_entity.id
_entity.type
_entity.pdbx_description
1 polymer ?
#
loop_
_entity_poly.entity_id
_entity_poly.type
_entity_poly.pdbx_seq_one_letter_code
_entity_poly.pdbx_strand_id
1 'polypeptide(L)'
;MRAGAGSAGESCKDDGVRPDDVSRLTADAVVRRIALLAVHTSPLAQPGAGDAGGMNVYVLQSALHLAKRGIEVEIFTRATASADPPVVRVAPGVLVRNVVAGPFEGLDKYDLPTQLCAFAAGVLRAEAAHEPGHYDIVHSHYWLSGQVGWLARDRWAVPLVHTAHTLAAVKNAALANGDAPEPPLRTVGEQQVVDEADRLIVNTDDEAKQLISIHRADPARIDVVHPGVDLEVFRPGDRQQARTALGLRPEEKVVAFVGRIQPLKAPDIVLRAVAKLPGVRIIVAGGPSGSGLASPDGLAQLADELGIAERVTFLPPQSRTDLARVFHAVDLVAIPSYSESFGLVAVEAQACGTPVVAAAVGGLPVAVRDGVSGTLVSGHDVDQWAAAIDGLLRSNAGAQGALMSRAGAEHAATFSWENTTDALLASYRRAIGDFTAGRRRKVRDPVVARKPRRWTARRGVGA
;
A
#
# COMPACT_ATOMS: atom_id res chain seq x y z
N MET A 1 -28.02 74.27 -24.39
CA MET A 1 -29.05 73.27 -24.73
C MET A 1 -28.49 71.90 -24.40
N ARG A 2 -29.26 71.08 -23.71
CA ARG A 2 -28.86 69.95 -22.91
C ARG A 2 -28.38 68.74 -23.75
N ALA A 3 -27.24 68.14 -23.36
CA ALA A 3 -26.80 66.83 -23.82
C ALA A 3 -27.19 65.78 -22.76
N GLY A 4 -27.88 64.71 -23.15
CA GLY A 4 -28.22 63.56 -22.31
C GLY A 4 -27.11 62.52 -22.32
N ALA A 5 -26.70 62.13 -21.13
CA ALA A 5 -25.78 61.01 -20.97
C ALA A 5 -26.57 59.69 -20.83
N GLY A 6 -26.37 58.76 -21.72
CA GLY A 6 -26.85 57.39 -21.61
C GLY A 6 -25.78 56.51 -20.91
N SER A 7 -26.09 55.97 -19.74
CA SER A 7 -25.28 55.01 -19.05
C SER A 7 -25.60 53.58 -19.60
N ALA A 8 -24.69 52.99 -20.30
CA ALA A 8 -24.72 51.56 -20.63
C ALA A 8 -24.18 50.79 -19.43
N GLY A 9 -25.05 50.09 -18.69
CA GLY A 9 -24.66 49.12 -17.69
C GLY A 9 -24.25 47.82 -18.39
N GLU A 10 -22.95 47.54 -18.44
CA GLU A 10 -22.43 46.20 -18.80
C GLU A 10 -22.68 45.24 -17.63
N SER A 11 -23.64 44.36 -17.85
CA SER A 11 -23.88 43.19 -17.01
C SER A 11 -22.70 42.21 -17.19
N CYS A 12 -21.79 42.15 -16.21
CA CYS A 12 -20.84 41.06 -16.09
C CYS A 12 -21.62 39.75 -15.94
N LYS A 13 -21.68 38.96 -17.01
CA LYS A 13 -22.15 37.58 -16.94
C LYS A 13 -21.13 36.79 -16.16
N ASP A 14 -21.60 36.14 -15.10
CA ASP A 14 -20.87 35.18 -14.30
C ASP A 14 -20.65 33.92 -15.16
N ASP A 15 -19.53 33.85 -15.90
CA ASP A 15 -19.10 32.69 -16.64
C ASP A 15 -18.48 31.69 -15.66
N GLY A 16 -19.32 31.11 -14.82
CA GLY A 16 -18.99 29.94 -14.02
C GLY A 16 -18.57 28.82 -14.98
N VAL A 17 -17.37 28.23 -14.76
CA VAL A 17 -16.90 27.05 -15.49
C VAL A 17 -17.97 25.97 -15.34
N ARG A 18 -18.60 25.60 -16.44
CA ARG A 18 -19.65 24.57 -16.44
C ARG A 18 -19.04 23.21 -16.09
N PRO A 19 -19.78 22.31 -15.43
CA PRO A 19 -19.33 20.95 -15.16
C PRO A 19 -18.76 20.23 -16.41
N ASP A 20 -19.33 20.51 -17.58
CA ASP A 20 -18.92 19.95 -18.87
C ASP A 20 -17.54 20.46 -19.32
N ASP A 21 -17.15 21.68 -18.96
CA ASP A 21 -15.82 22.22 -19.29
C ASP A 21 -14.72 21.61 -18.39
N VAL A 22 -15.05 21.30 -17.13
CA VAL A 22 -14.14 20.57 -16.24
C VAL A 22 -13.97 19.13 -16.75
N SER A 23 -15.04 18.48 -17.17
CA SER A 23 -15.00 17.12 -17.74
C SER A 23 -14.17 17.05 -19.02
N ARG A 24 -14.23 18.06 -19.90
CA ARG A 24 -13.39 18.13 -21.11
C ARG A 24 -11.92 18.37 -20.78
N LEU A 25 -11.62 19.27 -19.86
CA LEU A 25 -10.23 19.55 -19.43
C LEU A 25 -9.56 18.36 -18.76
N THR A 26 -10.34 17.48 -18.10
CA THR A 26 -9.82 16.25 -17.50
C THR A 26 -9.63 15.12 -18.50
N ALA A 27 -10.44 15.07 -19.56
CA ALA A 27 -10.30 14.04 -20.62
C ALA A 27 -9.04 14.22 -21.46
N ASP A 28 -8.58 15.47 -21.65
CA ASP A 28 -7.44 15.81 -22.51
C ASP A 28 -6.12 15.96 -21.73
N ALA A 29 -6.12 15.80 -20.40
CA ALA A 29 -4.90 15.89 -19.62
C ALA A 29 -3.98 14.68 -19.88
N VAL A 30 -2.90 14.93 -20.62
CA VAL A 30 -1.90 13.89 -20.95
C VAL A 30 -0.88 13.82 -19.83
N VAL A 31 -0.84 12.68 -19.14
CA VAL A 31 0.21 12.34 -18.17
C VAL A 31 1.35 11.68 -18.91
N ARG A 32 2.55 12.26 -18.85
CA ARG A 32 3.75 11.74 -19.53
C ARG A 32 4.85 11.35 -18.58
N ARG A 33 5.04 12.11 -17.49
CA ARG A 33 6.12 11.89 -16.51
C ARG A 33 5.63 12.05 -15.10
N ILE A 34 5.95 11.08 -14.27
CA ILE A 34 5.54 11.02 -12.86
C ILE A 34 6.75 10.90 -11.96
N ALA A 35 6.82 11.74 -10.91
CA ALA A 35 7.71 11.55 -9.80
C ALA A 35 7.02 10.75 -8.70
N LEU A 36 7.44 9.51 -8.45
CA LEU A 36 7.00 8.71 -7.31
C LEU A 36 7.96 8.90 -6.14
N LEU A 37 7.45 9.18 -4.95
CA LEU A 37 8.26 9.37 -3.75
C LEU A 37 8.04 8.22 -2.77
N ALA A 38 9.11 7.51 -2.41
CA ALA A 38 9.12 6.37 -1.48
C ALA A 38 10.35 6.47 -0.55
N VAL A 39 10.32 7.43 0.41
CA VAL A 39 11.47 7.83 1.22
C VAL A 39 12.03 6.70 2.08
N HIS A 40 11.16 6.01 2.84
CA HIS A 40 11.58 5.18 3.98
C HIS A 40 12.03 3.77 3.60
N THR A 41 11.68 3.29 2.42
CA THR A 41 12.08 1.96 1.95
C THR A 41 12.21 1.94 0.43
N SER A 42 13.30 1.38 -0.07
CA SER A 42 13.54 1.26 -1.50
C SER A 42 12.54 0.32 -2.17
N PRO A 43 11.93 0.70 -3.30
CA PRO A 43 11.05 -0.21 -4.05
C PRO A 43 11.79 -1.46 -4.57
N LEU A 44 13.13 -1.43 -4.58
CA LEU A 44 13.98 -2.57 -4.99
C LEU A 44 14.34 -3.49 -3.82
N ALA A 45 14.02 -3.12 -2.58
CA ALA A 45 14.25 -3.97 -1.42
C ALA A 45 13.36 -5.23 -1.48
N GLN A 46 13.92 -6.37 -1.06
CA GLN A 46 13.21 -7.65 -1.03
C GLN A 46 12.01 -7.56 -0.08
N PRO A 47 10.76 -7.72 -0.55
CA PRO A 47 9.59 -7.75 0.34
C PRO A 47 9.66 -8.92 1.32
N GLY A 48 9.14 -8.69 2.53
CA GLY A 48 9.07 -9.73 3.56
C GLY A 48 10.16 -9.66 4.63
N ALA A 49 11.05 -8.66 4.58
CA ALA A 49 12.06 -8.41 5.60
C ALA A 49 12.19 -6.91 5.91
N GLY A 50 12.65 -6.58 7.11
CA GLY A 50 12.80 -5.20 7.55
C GLY A 50 11.51 -4.41 7.40
N ASP A 51 11.59 -3.21 6.81
CA ASP A 51 10.42 -2.39 6.49
C ASP A 51 9.85 -2.67 5.08
N ALA A 52 10.51 -3.51 4.28
CA ALA A 52 10.05 -3.83 2.94
C ALA A 52 8.85 -4.79 2.94
N GLY A 53 7.78 -4.40 2.25
CA GLY A 53 6.53 -5.17 2.24
C GLY A 53 5.62 -4.80 1.06
N GLY A 54 4.31 -4.87 1.28
CA GLY A 54 3.31 -4.61 0.24
C GLY A 54 3.45 -3.25 -0.44
N MET A 55 3.87 -2.19 0.28
CA MET A 55 4.11 -0.89 -0.33
C MET A 55 5.21 -0.93 -1.39
N ASN A 56 6.32 -1.65 -1.15
CA ASN A 56 7.41 -1.78 -2.12
C ASN A 56 6.92 -2.45 -3.41
N VAL A 57 6.11 -3.51 -3.27
CA VAL A 57 5.47 -4.19 -4.40
C VAL A 57 4.55 -3.22 -5.14
N TYR A 58 3.69 -2.48 -4.40
CA TYR A 58 2.76 -1.52 -4.99
C TYR A 58 3.49 -0.44 -5.79
N VAL A 59 4.50 0.21 -5.21
CA VAL A 59 5.26 1.29 -5.86
C VAL A 59 5.94 0.79 -7.14
N LEU A 60 6.65 -0.35 -7.05
CA LEU A 60 7.38 -0.89 -8.19
C LEU A 60 6.44 -1.35 -9.31
N GLN A 61 5.41 -2.11 -8.97
CA GLN A 61 4.48 -2.65 -9.96
C GLN A 61 3.64 -1.54 -10.62
N SER A 62 3.19 -0.55 -9.85
CA SER A 62 2.51 0.62 -10.41
C SER A 62 3.41 1.35 -11.43
N ALA A 63 4.68 1.56 -11.10
CA ALA A 63 5.64 2.20 -12.01
C ALA A 63 5.84 1.39 -13.31
N LEU A 64 6.02 0.06 -13.19
CA LEU A 64 6.20 -0.83 -14.34
C LEU A 64 4.98 -0.84 -15.26
N HIS A 65 3.77 -0.85 -14.70
CA HIS A 65 2.54 -0.88 -15.50
C HIS A 65 2.18 0.50 -16.08
N LEU A 66 2.51 1.60 -15.39
CA LEU A 66 2.45 2.94 -15.96
C LEU A 66 3.42 3.08 -17.16
N ALA A 67 4.63 2.53 -17.06
CA ALA A 67 5.59 2.53 -18.15
C ALA A 67 5.11 1.71 -19.36
N LYS A 68 4.41 0.59 -19.16
CA LYS A 68 3.75 -0.16 -20.24
C LYS A 68 2.69 0.69 -20.98
N ARG A 69 2.16 1.75 -20.36
CA ARG A 69 1.25 2.73 -20.98
C ARG A 69 1.98 3.93 -21.61
N GLY A 70 3.30 3.87 -21.71
CA GLY A 70 4.13 4.93 -22.31
C GLY A 70 4.43 6.10 -21.38
N ILE A 71 4.26 5.96 -20.07
CA ILE A 71 4.50 6.99 -19.06
C ILE A 71 5.89 6.78 -18.46
N GLU A 72 6.70 7.82 -18.45
CA GLU A 72 8.01 7.80 -17.78
C GLU A 72 7.80 7.97 -16.25
N VAL A 73 8.40 7.08 -15.47
CA VAL A 73 8.28 7.09 -14.01
C VAL A 73 9.66 7.14 -13.38
N GLU A 74 9.92 8.14 -12.57
CA GLU A 74 11.09 8.22 -11.72
C GLU A 74 10.71 8.05 -10.26
N ILE A 75 11.25 7.02 -9.62
CA ILE A 75 10.99 6.71 -8.21
C ILE A 75 12.15 7.25 -7.38
N PHE A 76 11.86 8.16 -6.47
CA PHE A 76 12.83 8.71 -5.53
C PHE A 76 12.77 7.95 -4.22
N THR A 77 13.90 7.40 -3.79
CA THR A 77 14.05 6.71 -2.51
C THR A 77 15.34 7.12 -1.83
N ARG A 78 15.44 6.92 -0.51
CA ARG A 78 16.68 7.21 0.21
C ARG A 78 17.74 6.14 -0.08
N ALA A 79 18.96 6.57 -0.36
CA ALA A 79 20.11 5.68 -0.39
C ALA A 79 20.35 5.09 1.00
N THR A 80 20.50 3.78 1.09
CA THR A 80 20.68 3.03 2.35
C THR A 80 22.06 2.39 2.48
N ALA A 81 22.81 2.37 1.39
CA ALA A 81 24.20 1.94 1.37
C ALA A 81 25.06 2.89 0.52
N SER A 82 26.32 3.04 0.87
CA SER A 82 27.26 3.86 0.10
C SER A 82 27.53 3.29 -1.30
N ALA A 83 27.28 1.99 -1.49
CA ALA A 83 27.39 1.31 -2.77
C ALA A 83 26.15 1.43 -3.65
N ASP A 84 25.03 2.02 -3.14
CA ASP A 84 23.82 2.21 -3.92
C ASP A 84 24.13 3.14 -5.11
N PRO A 85 23.91 2.70 -6.37
CA PRO A 85 24.13 3.57 -7.51
C PRO A 85 23.15 4.74 -7.46
N PRO A 86 23.55 5.96 -7.84
CA PRO A 86 22.68 7.14 -7.79
C PRO A 86 21.37 6.97 -8.55
N VAL A 87 21.40 6.22 -9.66
CA VAL A 87 20.22 5.92 -10.49
C VAL A 87 20.30 4.47 -10.98
N VAL A 88 19.19 3.75 -10.81
CA VAL A 88 19.01 2.40 -11.34
C VAL A 88 17.91 2.43 -12.40
N ARG A 89 18.21 1.95 -13.61
CA ARG A 89 17.20 1.72 -14.66
C ARG A 89 16.60 0.33 -14.43
N VAL A 90 15.35 0.30 -13.99
CA VAL A 90 14.63 -0.96 -13.68
C VAL A 90 14.05 -1.58 -14.95
N ALA A 91 13.46 -0.74 -15.80
CA ALA A 91 12.87 -1.12 -17.07
C ALA A 91 12.87 0.11 -18.02
N PRO A 92 12.55 -0.07 -19.31
CA PRO A 92 12.27 1.06 -20.18
C PRO A 92 11.18 1.95 -19.56
N GLY A 93 11.46 3.23 -19.39
CA GLY A 93 10.54 4.21 -18.79
C GLY A 93 10.48 4.18 -17.26
N VAL A 94 11.26 3.33 -16.54
CA VAL A 94 11.28 3.30 -15.07
C VAL A 94 12.69 3.47 -14.53
N LEU A 95 12.89 4.53 -13.75
CA LEU A 95 14.13 4.83 -13.04
C LEU A 95 13.88 4.82 -11.52
N VAL A 96 14.86 4.35 -10.76
CA VAL A 96 14.93 4.53 -9.30
C VAL A 96 16.14 5.40 -9.00
N ARG A 97 15.90 6.54 -8.35
CA ARG A 97 16.94 7.46 -7.91
C ARG A 97 17.15 7.31 -6.41
N ASN A 98 18.38 6.92 -6.05
CA ASN A 98 18.80 6.82 -4.67
C ASN A 98 19.31 8.20 -4.20
N VAL A 99 18.55 8.85 -3.35
CA VAL A 99 18.86 10.20 -2.82
C VAL A 99 19.62 10.05 -1.50
N VAL A 100 20.80 10.63 -1.44
CA VAL A 100 21.61 10.67 -0.20
C VAL A 100 20.95 11.64 0.78
N ALA A 101 20.51 11.13 1.91
CA ALA A 101 19.87 11.89 3.00
C ALA A 101 20.18 11.23 4.34
N GLY A 102 21.10 11.84 5.09
CA GLY A 102 21.61 11.31 6.35
C GLY A 102 22.59 10.13 6.17
N PRO A 103 22.90 9.43 7.25
CA PRO A 103 23.79 8.28 7.23
C PRO A 103 23.17 7.15 6.38
N PHE A 104 24.01 6.37 5.71
CA PHE A 104 23.56 5.25 4.92
C PHE A 104 22.99 4.13 5.79
N GLU A 105 23.69 3.79 6.86
CA GLU A 105 23.37 2.67 7.74
C GLU A 105 22.95 3.15 9.14
N GLY A 106 22.26 2.31 9.90
CA GLY A 106 21.94 2.54 11.31
C GLY A 106 20.87 3.60 11.59
N LEU A 107 20.20 4.13 10.56
CA LEU A 107 19.11 5.09 10.74
C LEU A 107 17.79 4.35 10.95
N ASP A 108 17.20 4.53 12.12
CA ASP A 108 15.86 4.01 12.40
C ASP A 108 14.79 4.79 11.62
N LYS A 109 13.68 4.13 11.30
CA LYS A 109 12.56 4.77 10.61
C LYS A 109 11.96 5.97 11.35
N TYR A 110 12.08 5.96 12.69
CA TYR A 110 11.61 7.08 13.52
C TYR A 110 12.53 8.29 13.52
N ASP A 111 13.79 8.12 13.07
CA ASP A 111 14.75 9.21 12.87
C ASP A 111 14.67 9.81 11.46
N LEU A 112 14.01 9.14 10.52
CA LEU A 112 13.86 9.62 9.14
C LEU A 112 13.23 11.02 9.00
N PRO A 113 12.30 11.47 9.87
CA PRO A 113 11.78 12.84 9.79
C PRO A 113 12.88 13.91 9.83
N THR A 114 13.99 13.67 10.52
CA THR A 114 15.11 14.61 10.60
C THR A 114 15.89 14.73 9.29
N GLN A 115 15.73 13.78 8.36
CA GLN A 115 16.44 13.73 7.08
C GLN A 115 15.60 14.24 5.90
N LEU A 116 14.34 14.60 6.12
CA LEU A 116 13.42 14.99 5.04
C LEU A 116 13.89 16.24 4.28
N CYS A 117 14.53 17.21 4.95
CA CYS A 117 15.09 18.39 4.28
C CYS A 117 16.19 18.02 3.28
N ALA A 118 17.11 17.13 3.68
CA ALA A 118 18.18 16.65 2.79
C ALA A 118 17.62 15.85 1.62
N PHE A 119 16.63 14.99 1.89
CA PHE A 119 15.94 14.22 0.85
C PHE A 119 15.19 15.14 -0.12
N ALA A 120 14.42 16.11 0.38
CA ALA A 120 13.71 17.08 -0.44
C ALA A 120 14.66 17.88 -1.33
N ALA A 121 15.81 18.33 -0.79
CA ALA A 121 16.83 19.02 -1.57
C ALA A 121 17.36 18.15 -2.72
N GLY A 122 17.54 16.84 -2.50
CA GLY A 122 17.95 15.88 -3.54
C GLY A 122 16.89 15.72 -4.62
N VAL A 123 15.61 15.60 -4.24
CA VAL A 123 14.47 15.51 -5.18
C VAL A 123 14.35 16.77 -6.02
N LEU A 124 14.38 17.95 -5.39
CA LEU A 124 14.28 19.23 -6.11
C LEU A 124 15.48 19.49 -7.03
N ARG A 125 16.69 19.06 -6.63
CA ARG A 125 17.90 19.16 -7.48
C ARG A 125 17.80 18.25 -8.70
N ALA A 126 17.20 17.07 -8.58
CA ALA A 126 17.04 16.16 -9.71
C ALA A 126 16.12 16.77 -10.78
N GLU A 127 15.02 17.39 -10.40
CA GLU A 127 14.13 18.07 -11.36
C GLU A 127 14.79 19.31 -11.95
N ALA A 128 15.53 20.08 -11.16
CA ALA A 128 16.23 21.28 -11.65
C ALA A 128 17.33 21.00 -12.70
N ALA A 129 17.69 19.74 -12.91
CA ALA A 129 18.56 19.32 -14.02
C ALA A 129 17.83 19.18 -15.35
N HIS A 130 16.51 19.35 -15.36
CA HIS A 130 15.64 19.28 -16.54
C HIS A 130 15.00 20.65 -16.83
N GLU A 131 14.36 20.75 -17.99
CA GLU A 131 13.53 21.92 -18.30
C GLU A 131 12.33 22.04 -17.35
N PRO A 132 11.91 23.26 -17.01
CA PRO A 132 10.75 23.49 -16.13
C PRO A 132 9.50 22.74 -16.62
N GLY A 133 8.78 22.13 -15.69
CA GLY A 133 7.60 21.31 -16.02
C GLY A 133 7.96 19.90 -16.48
N HIS A 134 9.09 19.37 -16.04
CA HIS A 134 9.52 18.01 -16.39
C HIS A 134 8.53 16.95 -15.92
N TYR A 135 8.02 17.04 -14.69
CA TYR A 135 7.00 16.14 -14.16
C TYR A 135 5.60 16.73 -14.30
N ASP A 136 4.62 15.89 -14.59
CA ASP A 136 3.19 16.26 -14.65
C ASP A 136 2.49 16.00 -13.29
N ILE A 137 3.01 15.07 -12.49
CA ILE A 137 2.44 14.59 -11.21
C ILE A 137 3.56 14.28 -10.22
N VAL A 138 3.30 14.59 -8.96
CA VAL A 138 3.99 13.98 -7.82
C VAL A 138 3.04 12.99 -7.15
N HIS A 139 3.44 11.73 -7.03
CA HIS A 139 2.71 10.73 -6.27
C HIS A 139 3.57 10.24 -5.09
N SER A 140 3.13 10.53 -3.88
CA SER A 140 3.85 10.19 -2.65
C SER A 140 3.24 8.98 -1.96
N HIS A 141 4.11 8.11 -1.44
CA HIS A 141 3.75 6.89 -0.73
C HIS A 141 4.25 6.95 0.71
N TYR A 142 3.32 6.83 1.67
CA TYR A 142 3.56 6.99 3.09
C TYR A 142 3.80 8.46 3.51
N TRP A 143 3.47 8.79 4.75
CA TRP A 143 3.42 10.17 5.25
C TRP A 143 4.74 10.96 5.09
N LEU A 144 5.90 10.30 5.29
CA LEU A 144 7.22 10.93 5.10
C LEU A 144 7.41 11.44 3.67
N SER A 145 7.02 10.62 2.71
CA SER A 145 7.07 10.99 1.29
C SER A 145 6.05 12.09 0.98
N GLY A 146 4.90 12.09 1.67
CA GLY A 146 3.90 13.14 1.54
C GLY A 146 4.41 14.52 1.92
N GLN A 147 5.20 14.62 2.99
CA GLN A 147 5.84 15.88 3.41
C GLN A 147 6.76 16.45 2.32
N VAL A 148 7.55 15.58 1.69
CA VAL A 148 8.42 15.98 0.57
C VAL A 148 7.61 16.27 -0.69
N GLY A 149 6.57 15.46 -0.95
CA GLY A 149 5.66 15.62 -2.07
C GLY A 149 4.95 16.98 -2.06
N TRP A 150 4.55 17.46 -0.89
CA TRP A 150 3.97 18.80 -0.73
C TRP A 150 4.97 19.90 -1.16
N LEU A 151 6.23 19.83 -0.72
CA LEU A 151 7.25 20.79 -1.13
C LEU A 151 7.52 20.75 -2.65
N ALA A 152 7.58 19.55 -3.23
CA ALA A 152 7.75 19.36 -4.67
C ALA A 152 6.55 19.91 -5.46
N ARG A 153 5.32 19.62 -5.03
CA ARG A 153 4.06 20.18 -5.58
C ARG A 153 4.11 21.69 -5.71
N ASP A 154 4.44 22.36 -4.60
CA ASP A 154 4.47 23.82 -4.57
C ASP A 154 5.59 24.39 -5.42
N ARG A 155 6.77 23.75 -5.43
CA ARG A 155 7.94 24.20 -6.20
C ARG A 155 7.78 23.99 -7.69
N TRP A 156 7.25 22.83 -8.12
CA TRP A 156 7.10 22.47 -9.53
C TRP A 156 5.76 22.92 -10.11
N ALA A 157 4.84 23.33 -9.24
CA ALA A 157 3.50 23.75 -9.62
C ALA A 157 2.69 22.64 -10.32
N VAL A 158 2.83 21.42 -9.85
CA VAL A 158 2.12 20.20 -10.30
C VAL A 158 1.29 19.61 -9.16
N PRO A 159 0.23 18.83 -9.42
CA PRO A 159 -0.59 18.25 -8.36
C PRO A 159 0.16 17.18 -7.56
N LEU A 160 -0.19 17.09 -6.26
CA LEU A 160 0.22 16.02 -5.36
C LEU A 160 -0.90 14.99 -5.22
N VAL A 161 -0.61 13.77 -5.61
CA VAL A 161 -1.41 12.58 -5.27
C VAL A 161 -0.73 11.86 -4.11
N HIS A 162 -1.49 11.35 -3.15
CA HIS A 162 -0.93 10.68 -1.98
C HIS A 162 -1.63 9.35 -1.68
N THR A 163 -0.83 8.31 -1.43
CA THR A 163 -1.29 7.01 -0.89
C THR A 163 -0.66 6.80 0.48
N ALA A 164 -1.48 6.72 1.52
CA ALA A 164 -1.00 6.60 2.91
C ALA A 164 -0.41 5.22 3.21
N HIS A 165 -0.91 4.16 2.59
CA HIS A 165 -0.65 2.73 2.82
C HIS A 165 -1.01 2.24 4.23
N THR A 166 -0.80 3.04 5.26
CA THR A 166 -1.21 2.78 6.65
C THR A 166 -1.41 4.09 7.37
N LEU A 167 -2.32 4.13 8.34
CA LEU A 167 -2.58 5.28 9.19
C LEU A 167 -2.18 4.97 10.64
N ALA A 168 -1.50 5.91 11.30
CA ALA A 168 -1.06 5.77 12.69
C ALA A 168 -2.23 5.47 13.64
N ALA A 169 -3.32 6.21 13.51
CA ALA A 169 -4.49 6.04 14.36
C ALA A 169 -5.14 4.65 14.19
N VAL A 170 -5.21 4.13 12.97
CA VAL A 170 -5.73 2.78 12.68
C VAL A 170 -4.82 1.72 13.28
N LYS A 171 -3.51 1.86 13.08
CA LYS A 171 -2.53 0.93 13.65
C LYS A 171 -2.58 0.95 15.19
N ASN A 172 -2.64 2.14 15.80
CA ASN A 172 -2.70 2.30 17.25
C ASN A 172 -3.99 1.73 17.87
N ALA A 173 -5.10 1.71 17.12
CA ALA A 173 -6.35 1.08 17.56
C ALA A 173 -6.31 -0.45 17.47
N ALA A 174 -5.37 -1.03 16.74
CA ALA A 174 -5.23 -2.47 16.49
C ALA A 174 -3.84 -2.99 16.90
N LEU A 175 -3.27 -2.47 18.00
CA LEU A 175 -1.97 -2.91 18.50
C LEU A 175 -2.03 -4.38 18.92
N ALA A 176 -1.05 -5.14 18.46
CA ALA A 176 -0.80 -6.48 18.95
C ALA A 176 -0.09 -6.43 20.34
N ASN A 177 -0.14 -7.55 21.07
CA ASN A 177 0.63 -7.65 22.32
C ASN A 177 2.13 -7.46 22.02
N GLY A 178 2.75 -6.50 22.72
CA GLY A 178 4.16 -6.17 22.56
C GLY A 178 4.46 -5.11 21.48
N ASP A 179 3.46 -4.65 20.72
CA ASP A 179 3.63 -3.53 19.80
C ASP A 179 3.65 -2.18 20.52
N ALA A 180 4.53 -1.28 20.09
CA ALA A 180 4.55 0.10 20.55
C ALA A 180 3.63 0.96 19.66
N PRO A 181 2.93 1.96 20.24
CA PRO A 181 2.12 2.88 19.44
C PRO A 181 3.02 3.74 18.53
N GLU A 182 2.47 4.09 17.39
CA GLU A 182 3.10 5.04 16.47
C GLU A 182 3.21 6.43 17.13
N PRO A 183 4.32 7.15 16.92
CA PRO A 183 4.56 8.42 17.59
C PRO A 183 3.56 9.51 17.15
N PRO A 184 3.20 10.46 18.05
CA PRO A 184 2.29 11.56 17.73
C PRO A 184 2.73 12.41 16.52
N LEU A 185 4.03 12.55 16.29
CA LEU A 185 4.59 13.25 15.12
C LEU A 185 4.05 12.67 13.81
N ARG A 186 3.89 11.35 13.73
CA ARG A 186 3.34 10.69 12.54
C ARG A 186 1.89 11.10 12.29
N THR A 187 1.05 11.11 13.32
CA THR A 187 -0.36 11.53 13.20
C THR A 187 -0.48 12.98 12.72
N VAL A 188 0.38 13.87 13.25
CA VAL A 188 0.43 15.28 12.80
C VAL A 188 0.88 15.36 11.33
N GLY A 189 1.92 14.62 10.97
CA GLY A 189 2.42 14.59 9.60
C GLY A 189 1.41 14.01 8.60
N GLU A 190 0.69 12.95 8.98
CA GLU A 190 -0.42 12.40 8.16
C GLU A 190 -1.52 13.44 7.93
N GLN A 191 -1.94 14.17 8.98
CA GLN A 191 -2.94 15.22 8.85
C GLN A 191 -2.49 16.32 7.88
N GLN A 192 -1.24 16.78 7.99
CA GLN A 192 -0.70 17.79 7.08
C GLN A 192 -0.72 17.33 5.62
N VAL A 193 -0.33 16.09 5.36
CA VAL A 193 -0.35 15.54 4.00
C VAL A 193 -1.78 15.41 3.47
N VAL A 194 -2.71 14.93 4.27
CA VAL A 194 -4.13 14.85 3.91
C VAL A 194 -4.71 16.22 3.58
N ASP A 195 -4.34 17.24 4.33
CA ASP A 195 -4.81 18.62 4.08
C ASP A 195 -4.26 19.18 2.76
N GLU A 196 -3.02 18.88 2.41
CA GLU A 196 -2.31 19.48 1.27
C GLU A 196 -2.39 18.67 -0.02
N ALA A 197 -2.63 17.35 0.02
CA ALA A 197 -2.76 16.55 -1.19
C ALA A 197 -3.96 16.97 -2.04
N ASP A 198 -3.77 17.05 -3.36
CA ASP A 198 -4.84 17.35 -4.30
C ASP A 198 -5.77 16.15 -4.48
N ARG A 199 -5.24 14.93 -4.43
CA ARG A 199 -5.99 13.67 -4.42
C ARG A 199 -5.38 12.68 -3.43
N LEU A 200 -6.25 11.87 -2.84
CA LEU A 200 -5.91 10.81 -1.89
C LEU A 200 -6.32 9.48 -2.50
N ILE A 201 -5.38 8.56 -2.65
CA ILE A 201 -5.63 7.21 -3.11
C ILE A 201 -5.67 6.28 -1.91
N VAL A 202 -6.72 5.49 -1.83
CA VAL A 202 -6.93 4.46 -0.81
C VAL A 202 -7.15 3.10 -1.46
N ASN A 203 -6.81 2.03 -0.74
CA ASN A 203 -6.93 0.68 -1.27
C ASN A 203 -8.36 0.12 -1.17
N THR A 204 -9.17 0.65 -0.25
CA THR A 204 -10.53 0.16 0.03
C THR A 204 -11.46 1.29 0.45
N ASP A 205 -12.79 1.05 0.36
CA ASP A 205 -13.81 1.97 0.88
C ASP A 205 -13.69 2.16 2.41
N ASP A 206 -13.17 1.16 3.13
CA ASP A 206 -12.97 1.26 4.57
C ASP A 206 -11.83 2.23 4.90
N GLU A 207 -10.71 2.18 4.15
CA GLU A 207 -9.65 3.20 4.25
C GLU A 207 -10.19 4.61 3.92
N ALA A 208 -11.10 4.74 2.94
CA ALA A 208 -11.74 6.02 2.64
C ALA A 208 -12.53 6.55 3.84
N LYS A 209 -13.35 5.71 4.48
CA LYS A 209 -14.08 6.05 5.71
C LYS A 209 -13.13 6.45 6.85
N GLN A 210 -12.01 5.75 6.99
CA GLN A 210 -10.99 6.07 7.99
C GLN A 210 -10.36 7.45 7.75
N LEU A 211 -9.99 7.78 6.51
CA LEU A 211 -9.48 9.11 6.17
C LEU A 211 -10.51 10.22 6.46
N ILE A 212 -11.78 9.98 6.14
CA ILE A 212 -12.87 10.94 6.41
C ILE A 212 -13.09 11.11 7.91
N SER A 213 -13.18 10.03 8.67
CA SER A 213 -13.51 10.07 10.09
C SER A 213 -12.35 10.57 10.96
N ILE A 214 -11.11 10.14 10.67
CA ILE A 214 -9.92 10.44 11.48
C ILE A 214 -9.32 11.79 11.07
N HIS A 215 -9.09 11.99 9.77
CA HIS A 215 -8.38 13.14 9.22
C HIS A 215 -9.30 14.20 8.60
N ARG A 216 -10.63 13.97 8.61
CA ARG A 216 -11.62 14.88 7.99
C ARG A 216 -11.28 15.18 6.52
N ALA A 217 -10.77 14.19 5.81
CA ALA A 217 -10.51 14.30 4.40
C ALA A 217 -11.78 14.62 3.62
N ASP A 218 -11.67 15.48 2.61
CA ASP A 218 -12.79 15.77 1.72
C ASP A 218 -13.07 14.53 0.85
N PRO A 219 -14.28 13.94 0.93
CA PRO A 219 -14.63 12.76 0.13
C PRO A 219 -14.44 12.97 -1.38
N ALA A 220 -14.62 14.21 -1.87
CA ALA A 220 -14.44 14.53 -3.29
C ALA A 220 -12.99 14.39 -3.77
N ARG A 221 -12.01 14.36 -2.86
CA ARG A 221 -10.58 14.17 -3.17
C ARG A 221 -10.11 12.72 -3.01
N ILE A 222 -10.99 11.79 -2.60
CA ILE A 222 -10.62 10.40 -2.35
C ILE A 222 -10.98 9.54 -3.55
N ASP A 223 -10.04 8.74 -4.00
CA ASP A 223 -10.22 7.73 -5.03
C ASP A 223 -9.87 6.35 -4.47
N VAL A 224 -10.79 5.39 -4.62
CA VAL A 224 -10.52 3.99 -4.25
C VAL A 224 -9.85 3.29 -5.43
N VAL A 225 -8.64 2.82 -5.22
CA VAL A 225 -7.82 2.12 -6.23
C VAL A 225 -7.24 0.86 -5.59
N HIS A 226 -7.80 -0.29 -5.92
CA HIS A 226 -7.31 -1.55 -5.41
C HIS A 226 -5.92 -1.86 -5.96
N PRO A 227 -4.99 -2.37 -5.13
CA PRO A 227 -3.71 -2.90 -5.60
C PRO A 227 -3.91 -4.09 -6.52
N GLY A 228 -2.99 -4.26 -7.47
CA GLY A 228 -3.03 -5.37 -8.41
C GLY A 228 -2.26 -6.59 -7.92
N VAL A 229 -2.53 -7.72 -8.58
CA VAL A 229 -1.75 -8.94 -8.53
C VAL A 229 -1.16 -9.24 -9.92
N ASP A 230 0.03 -9.78 -9.97
CA ASP A 230 0.67 -10.20 -11.20
C ASP A 230 0.21 -11.61 -11.59
N LEU A 231 -0.75 -11.66 -12.50
CA LEU A 231 -1.34 -12.92 -12.98
C LEU A 231 -0.43 -13.70 -13.93
N GLU A 232 0.69 -13.15 -14.35
CA GLU A 232 1.72 -13.92 -15.10
C GLU A 232 2.54 -14.78 -14.16
N VAL A 233 2.80 -14.32 -12.94
CA VAL A 233 3.54 -15.01 -11.89
C VAL A 233 2.61 -15.83 -11.01
N PHE A 234 1.57 -15.18 -10.44
CA PHE A 234 0.61 -15.83 -9.55
C PHE A 234 -0.57 -16.34 -10.37
N ARG A 235 -0.55 -17.60 -10.69
CA ARG A 235 -1.57 -18.32 -11.46
C ARG A 235 -1.60 -19.79 -11.04
N PRO A 236 -2.67 -20.54 -11.30
CA PRO A 236 -2.70 -21.96 -10.99
C PRO A 236 -1.51 -22.70 -11.59
N GLY A 237 -0.88 -23.60 -10.82
CA GLY A 237 0.33 -24.32 -11.18
C GLY A 237 0.31 -25.78 -10.75
N ASP A 238 1.42 -26.48 -11.00
CA ASP A 238 1.56 -27.89 -10.66
C ASP A 238 1.89 -28.06 -9.17
N ARG A 239 0.88 -28.50 -8.41
CA ARG A 239 1.00 -28.77 -6.98
C ARG A 239 2.03 -29.87 -6.67
N GLN A 240 2.07 -30.94 -7.47
CA GLN A 240 2.95 -32.05 -7.20
C GLN A 240 4.43 -31.65 -7.42
N GLN A 241 4.70 -30.92 -8.49
CA GLN A 241 6.02 -30.35 -8.75
C GLN A 241 6.45 -29.40 -7.64
N ALA A 242 5.54 -28.52 -7.19
CA ALA A 242 5.82 -27.56 -6.12
C ALA A 242 6.11 -28.29 -4.79
N ARG A 243 5.34 -29.32 -4.44
CA ARG A 243 5.56 -30.13 -3.24
C ARG A 243 6.89 -30.86 -3.27
N THR A 244 7.23 -31.47 -4.40
CA THR A 244 8.52 -32.15 -4.58
C THR A 244 9.68 -31.15 -4.38
N ALA A 245 9.59 -29.96 -4.94
CA ALA A 245 10.62 -28.92 -4.80
C ALA A 245 10.82 -28.45 -3.35
N LEU A 246 9.77 -28.51 -2.52
CA LEU A 246 9.80 -28.15 -1.10
C LEU A 246 9.98 -29.35 -0.16
N GLY A 247 10.21 -30.57 -0.70
CA GLY A 247 10.39 -31.78 0.11
C GLY A 247 9.13 -32.22 0.86
N LEU A 248 7.94 -31.88 0.37
CA LEU A 248 6.64 -32.22 0.96
C LEU A 248 6.11 -33.51 0.32
N ARG A 249 5.49 -34.37 1.13
CA ARG A 249 4.79 -35.56 0.62
C ARG A 249 3.43 -35.17 0.04
N PRO A 250 2.92 -35.93 -0.95
CA PRO A 250 1.65 -35.64 -1.61
C PRO A 250 0.45 -35.56 -0.66
N GLU A 251 0.43 -36.38 0.39
CA GLU A 251 -0.70 -36.48 1.34
C GLU A 251 -0.62 -35.55 2.54
N GLU A 252 0.52 -34.89 2.76
CA GLU A 252 0.68 -33.98 3.91
C GLU A 252 -0.31 -32.81 3.85
N LYS A 253 -0.90 -32.48 4.99
CA LYS A 253 -1.68 -31.24 5.17
C LYS A 253 -0.74 -30.10 5.53
N VAL A 254 -0.67 -29.08 4.70
CA VAL A 254 0.30 -27.99 4.84
C VAL A 254 -0.41 -26.64 4.81
N VAL A 255 -0.20 -25.85 5.86
CA VAL A 255 -0.64 -24.46 5.98
C VAL A 255 0.56 -23.55 5.73
N ALA A 256 0.40 -22.40 5.08
CA ALA A 256 1.42 -21.38 5.01
C ALA A 256 1.03 -20.13 5.77
N PHE A 257 2.00 -19.52 6.44
CA PHE A 257 2.01 -18.11 6.81
C PHE A 257 3.04 -17.42 5.92
N VAL A 258 2.66 -16.31 5.30
CA VAL A 258 3.54 -15.53 4.43
C VAL A 258 3.50 -14.06 4.84
N GLY A 259 4.66 -13.50 5.13
CA GLY A 259 4.77 -12.09 5.50
C GLY A 259 5.91 -11.79 6.44
N ARG A 260 6.08 -10.52 6.77
CA ARG A 260 7.07 -10.11 7.78
C ARG A 260 6.75 -10.74 9.12
N ILE A 261 7.77 -11.26 9.80
CA ILE A 261 7.65 -11.81 11.14
C ILE A 261 7.62 -10.64 12.13
N GLN A 262 6.41 -10.24 12.52
CA GLN A 262 6.15 -9.14 13.45
C GLN A 262 4.80 -9.36 14.16
N PRO A 263 4.59 -8.83 15.40
CA PRO A 263 3.36 -9.03 16.16
C PRO A 263 2.11 -8.63 15.39
N LEU A 264 2.13 -7.53 14.64
CA LEU A 264 1.00 -7.05 13.84
C LEU A 264 0.50 -8.07 12.81
N LYS A 265 1.36 -8.98 12.34
CA LYS A 265 1.02 -10.06 11.40
C LYS A 265 0.60 -11.35 12.09
N ALA A 266 0.79 -11.43 13.42
CA ALA A 266 0.34 -12.50 14.30
C ALA A 266 0.71 -13.93 13.86
N PRO A 267 1.96 -14.21 13.40
CA PRO A 267 2.34 -15.58 13.02
C PRO A 267 2.22 -16.58 14.17
N ASP A 268 2.30 -16.13 15.41
CA ASP A 268 2.13 -16.94 16.64
C ASP A 268 0.73 -17.56 16.72
N ILE A 269 -0.30 -16.86 16.28
CA ILE A 269 -1.68 -17.37 16.24
C ILE A 269 -1.78 -18.61 15.36
N VAL A 270 -1.12 -18.59 14.18
CA VAL A 270 -1.14 -19.74 13.27
C VAL A 270 -0.37 -20.92 13.86
N LEU A 271 0.81 -20.68 14.49
CA LEU A 271 1.57 -21.75 15.17
C LEU A 271 0.74 -22.39 16.27
N ARG A 272 0.11 -21.59 17.13
CA ARG A 272 -0.76 -22.07 18.22
C ARG A 272 -1.97 -22.84 17.69
N ALA A 273 -2.59 -22.38 16.61
CA ALA A 273 -3.71 -23.07 15.96
C ALA A 273 -3.27 -24.42 15.37
N VAL A 274 -2.14 -24.45 14.65
CA VAL A 274 -1.58 -25.69 14.06
C VAL A 274 -1.12 -26.66 15.15
N ALA A 275 -0.69 -26.19 16.31
CA ALA A 275 -0.34 -27.06 17.45
C ALA A 275 -1.54 -27.92 17.91
N LYS A 276 -2.78 -27.39 17.78
CA LYS A 276 -4.02 -28.12 18.10
C LYS A 276 -4.47 -29.07 17.00
N LEU A 277 -3.82 -29.09 15.84
CA LEU A 277 -4.18 -29.90 14.67
C LEU A 277 -3.13 -30.98 14.42
N PRO A 278 -3.34 -32.23 14.89
CA PRO A 278 -2.40 -33.32 14.68
C PRO A 278 -2.17 -33.59 13.19
N GLY A 279 -0.89 -33.78 12.82
CA GLY A 279 -0.50 -34.12 11.44
C GLY A 279 -0.51 -32.96 10.45
N VAL A 280 -0.87 -31.73 10.87
CA VAL A 280 -0.76 -30.54 10.03
C VAL A 280 0.63 -29.93 10.16
N ARG A 281 1.28 -29.65 9.02
CA ARG A 281 2.56 -28.90 8.92
C ARG A 281 2.29 -27.42 8.65
N ILE A 282 3.26 -26.61 8.98
CA ILE A 282 3.23 -25.18 8.65
C ILE A 282 4.54 -24.75 7.98
N ILE A 283 4.41 -23.95 6.93
CA ILE A 283 5.51 -23.19 6.32
C ILE A 283 5.35 -21.73 6.74
N VAL A 284 6.39 -21.17 7.35
CA VAL A 284 6.50 -19.74 7.69
C VAL A 284 7.49 -19.11 6.73
N ALA A 285 7.02 -18.33 5.77
CA ALA A 285 7.86 -17.68 4.76
C ALA A 285 7.95 -16.17 5.00
N GLY A 286 9.13 -15.68 5.34
CA GLY A 286 9.41 -14.27 5.62
C GLY A 286 10.59 -14.08 6.53
N GLY A 287 10.90 -12.81 6.80
CA GLY A 287 12.02 -12.43 7.66
C GLY A 287 11.57 -11.54 8.82
N PRO A 288 12.44 -11.34 9.82
CA PRO A 288 12.17 -10.48 10.95
C PRO A 288 11.99 -9.02 10.48
N SER A 289 11.08 -8.31 11.14
CA SER A 289 10.84 -6.88 10.96
C SER A 289 11.21 -6.13 12.23
N GLY A 290 11.82 -4.96 12.06
CA GLY A 290 12.55 -4.21 13.12
C GLY A 290 11.77 -3.75 14.36
N SER A 291 10.48 -4.00 14.46
CA SER A 291 9.69 -3.63 15.65
C SER A 291 8.96 -4.85 16.23
N GLY A 292 9.64 -6.02 16.35
CA GLY A 292 8.63 -6.94 16.58
C GLY A 292 8.87 -8.08 17.50
N LEU A 293 9.53 -9.08 17.22
CA LEU A 293 9.78 -10.14 18.18
C LEU A 293 11.07 -9.77 18.91
N ALA A 294 11.05 -9.85 20.23
CA ALA A 294 12.21 -9.55 21.07
C ALA A 294 13.45 -10.41 20.73
N SER A 295 13.26 -11.44 19.90
CA SER A 295 14.30 -12.30 19.36
C SER A 295 13.93 -12.69 17.91
N PRO A 296 14.88 -12.68 16.95
CA PRO A 296 14.68 -13.28 15.63
C PRO A 296 14.19 -14.72 15.67
N ASP A 297 14.56 -15.45 16.73
CA ASP A 297 14.25 -16.87 16.95
C ASP A 297 12.96 -17.10 17.74
N GLY A 298 12.23 -16.06 18.11
CA GLY A 298 11.05 -16.15 18.98
C GLY A 298 9.95 -17.08 18.45
N LEU A 299 9.76 -17.17 17.12
CA LEU A 299 8.80 -18.13 16.55
C LEU A 299 9.33 -19.58 16.59
N ALA A 300 10.63 -19.79 16.44
CA ALA A 300 11.23 -21.13 16.57
C ALA A 300 11.11 -21.60 18.03
N GLN A 301 11.41 -20.73 18.99
CA GLN A 301 11.23 -21.04 20.42
C GLN A 301 9.75 -21.36 20.73
N LEU A 302 8.81 -20.59 20.18
CA LEU A 302 7.38 -20.89 20.34
C LEU A 302 7.01 -22.25 19.74
N ALA A 303 7.59 -22.62 18.59
CA ALA A 303 7.35 -23.94 17.98
C ALA A 303 7.87 -25.08 18.87
N ASP A 304 9.03 -24.90 19.51
CA ASP A 304 9.59 -25.85 20.48
C ASP A 304 8.70 -25.96 21.73
N GLU A 305 8.27 -24.83 22.32
CA GLU A 305 7.37 -24.80 23.47
C GLU A 305 6.03 -25.48 23.20
N LEU A 306 5.52 -25.36 21.96
CA LEU A 306 4.28 -25.99 21.53
C LEU A 306 4.47 -27.47 21.12
N GLY A 307 5.70 -27.97 21.10
CA GLY A 307 6.02 -29.36 20.69
C GLY A 307 5.75 -29.63 19.21
N ILE A 308 5.87 -28.63 18.35
CA ILE A 308 5.59 -28.75 16.90
C ILE A 308 6.78 -28.43 16.02
N ALA A 309 7.98 -28.23 16.55
CA ALA A 309 9.16 -27.82 15.78
C ALA A 309 9.40 -28.69 14.54
N GLU A 310 9.25 -30.03 14.65
CA GLU A 310 9.36 -30.99 13.55
C GLU A 310 8.33 -30.76 12.41
N ARG A 311 7.25 -30.00 12.70
CA ARG A 311 6.18 -29.71 11.73
C ARG A 311 6.26 -28.30 11.17
N VAL A 312 7.23 -27.48 11.60
CA VAL A 312 7.43 -26.10 11.15
C VAL A 312 8.62 -26.04 10.20
N THR A 313 8.41 -25.40 9.06
CA THR A 313 9.49 -25.09 8.12
C THR A 313 9.59 -23.57 7.98
N PHE A 314 10.71 -22.99 8.36
CA PHE A 314 10.99 -21.57 8.18
C PHE A 314 11.71 -21.35 6.84
N LEU A 315 11.14 -20.47 6.01
CA LEU A 315 11.73 -20.03 4.75
C LEU A 315 12.09 -18.55 4.85
N PRO A 316 13.23 -18.12 4.32
CA PRO A 316 13.56 -16.70 4.23
C PRO A 316 12.55 -15.98 3.32
N PRO A 317 12.60 -14.63 3.22
CA PRO A 317 11.84 -13.89 2.23
C PRO A 317 12.04 -14.48 0.83
N GLN A 318 10.93 -14.76 0.15
CA GLN A 318 10.91 -15.47 -1.13
C GLN A 318 10.86 -14.49 -2.31
N SER A 319 11.50 -14.86 -3.42
CA SER A 319 11.20 -14.19 -4.69
C SER A 319 9.75 -14.42 -5.07
N ARG A 320 9.18 -13.59 -5.96
CA ARG A 320 7.78 -13.73 -6.38
C ARG A 320 7.50 -15.12 -7.01
N THR A 321 8.42 -15.63 -7.81
CA THR A 321 8.31 -16.96 -8.43
C THR A 321 8.40 -18.09 -7.40
N ASP A 322 9.29 -17.96 -6.41
CA ASP A 322 9.40 -18.94 -5.33
C ASP A 322 8.20 -18.89 -4.39
N LEU A 323 7.65 -17.68 -4.16
CA LEU A 323 6.44 -17.50 -3.39
C LEU A 323 5.22 -18.13 -4.07
N ALA A 324 5.09 -17.99 -5.39
CA ALA A 324 4.05 -18.70 -6.15
C ALA A 324 4.19 -20.22 -6.00
N ARG A 325 5.45 -20.75 -5.98
CA ARG A 325 5.70 -22.17 -5.70
C ARG A 325 5.25 -22.57 -4.30
N VAL A 326 5.48 -21.74 -3.28
CA VAL A 326 4.96 -21.99 -1.93
C VAL A 326 3.44 -22.07 -1.96
N PHE A 327 2.76 -21.13 -2.61
CA PHE A 327 1.30 -21.15 -2.73
C PHE A 327 0.78 -22.42 -3.44
N HIS A 328 1.43 -22.85 -4.52
CA HIS A 328 1.04 -24.11 -5.20
C HIS A 328 1.19 -25.34 -4.31
N ALA A 329 2.17 -25.35 -3.40
CA ALA A 329 2.49 -26.52 -2.59
C ALA A 329 1.57 -26.74 -1.39
N VAL A 330 1.00 -25.64 -0.83
CA VAL A 330 0.23 -25.70 0.41
C VAL A 330 -1.26 -25.93 0.17
N ASP A 331 -1.98 -26.30 1.22
CA ASP A 331 -3.43 -26.51 1.17
C ASP A 331 -4.21 -25.21 1.38
N LEU A 332 -3.65 -24.30 2.19
CA LEU A 332 -4.21 -22.98 2.44
C LEU A 332 -3.14 -22.02 2.95
N VAL A 333 -3.42 -20.73 2.84
CA VAL A 333 -2.63 -19.66 3.45
C VAL A 333 -3.42 -19.03 4.60
N ALA A 334 -2.77 -18.86 5.76
CA ALA A 334 -3.36 -18.22 6.93
C ALA A 334 -2.81 -16.80 7.11
N ILE A 335 -3.70 -15.81 7.26
CA ILE A 335 -3.37 -14.38 7.37
C ILE A 335 -4.05 -13.80 8.61
N PRO A 336 -3.48 -14.00 9.82
CA PRO A 336 -4.08 -13.60 11.08
C PRO A 336 -3.78 -12.16 11.49
N SER A 337 -3.49 -11.28 10.54
CA SER A 337 -3.06 -9.91 10.80
C SER A 337 -4.04 -9.15 11.71
N TYR A 338 -3.53 -8.35 12.65
CA TYR A 338 -4.33 -7.39 13.43
C TYR A 338 -4.74 -6.18 12.59
N SER A 339 -3.93 -5.83 11.60
CA SER A 339 -4.22 -4.75 10.66
C SER A 339 -3.65 -5.07 9.28
N GLU A 340 -4.45 -4.86 8.23
CA GLU A 340 -4.07 -5.09 6.85
C GLU A 340 -4.76 -4.05 5.95
N SER A 341 -3.98 -3.31 5.17
CA SER A 341 -4.53 -2.28 4.29
C SER A 341 -5.33 -2.88 3.13
N PHE A 342 -4.85 -3.99 2.57
CA PHE A 342 -5.53 -4.67 1.46
C PHE A 342 -5.45 -6.20 1.58
N GLY A 343 -4.23 -6.75 1.70
CA GLY A 343 -4.02 -8.20 1.75
C GLY A 343 -3.49 -8.76 0.43
N LEU A 344 -2.39 -8.21 -0.09
CA LEU A 344 -1.77 -8.69 -1.33
C LEU A 344 -1.48 -10.19 -1.29
N VAL A 345 -0.98 -10.71 -0.15
CA VAL A 345 -0.72 -12.15 0.04
C VAL A 345 -1.99 -12.99 -0.14
N ALA A 346 -3.15 -12.49 0.31
CA ALA A 346 -4.42 -13.19 0.11
C ALA A 346 -4.78 -13.29 -1.37
N VAL A 347 -4.61 -12.20 -2.11
CA VAL A 347 -4.93 -12.15 -3.54
C VAL A 347 -3.94 -13.00 -4.35
N GLU A 348 -2.64 -12.93 -4.01
CA GLU A 348 -1.58 -13.73 -4.64
C GLU A 348 -1.80 -15.23 -4.44
N ALA A 349 -2.16 -15.66 -3.21
CA ALA A 349 -2.47 -17.05 -2.91
C ALA A 349 -3.71 -17.53 -3.70
N GLN A 350 -4.78 -16.74 -3.70
CA GLN A 350 -6.01 -17.06 -4.44
C GLN A 350 -5.77 -17.09 -5.96
N ALA A 351 -4.94 -16.20 -6.51
CA ALA A 351 -4.55 -16.23 -7.92
C ALA A 351 -3.84 -17.55 -8.29
N CYS A 352 -3.09 -18.13 -7.36
CA CYS A 352 -2.50 -19.48 -7.51
C CYS A 352 -3.51 -20.62 -7.32
N GLY A 353 -4.77 -20.33 -7.01
CA GLY A 353 -5.79 -21.32 -6.70
C GLY A 353 -5.72 -21.85 -5.27
N THR A 354 -5.01 -21.19 -4.38
CA THR A 354 -4.83 -21.62 -2.98
C THR A 354 -5.80 -20.86 -2.08
N PRO A 355 -6.71 -21.55 -1.37
CA PRO A 355 -7.66 -20.93 -0.47
C PRO A 355 -6.98 -20.22 0.70
N VAL A 356 -7.68 -19.27 1.31
CA VAL A 356 -7.15 -18.42 2.38
C VAL A 356 -8.05 -18.49 3.61
N VAL A 357 -7.42 -18.57 4.80
CA VAL A 357 -8.07 -18.24 6.08
C VAL A 357 -7.49 -16.90 6.54
N ALA A 358 -8.31 -15.87 6.64
CA ALA A 358 -7.85 -14.53 6.94
C ALA A 358 -8.64 -13.87 8.07
N ALA A 359 -8.00 -12.98 8.82
CA ALA A 359 -8.70 -12.14 9.79
C ALA A 359 -9.69 -11.19 9.08
N ALA A 360 -10.86 -10.99 9.67
CA ALA A 360 -11.88 -10.07 9.14
C ALA A 360 -11.52 -8.60 9.50
N VAL A 361 -10.33 -8.12 9.04
CA VAL A 361 -9.81 -6.78 9.36
C VAL A 361 -9.36 -6.02 8.11
N GLY A 362 -9.52 -4.70 8.14
CA GLY A 362 -9.05 -3.78 7.10
C GLY A 362 -9.51 -4.19 5.70
N GLY A 363 -8.57 -4.37 4.78
CA GLY A 363 -8.84 -4.74 3.39
C GLY A 363 -9.07 -6.23 3.14
N LEU A 364 -8.82 -7.10 4.12
CA LEU A 364 -8.98 -8.56 3.93
C LEU A 364 -10.39 -8.99 3.53
N PRO A 365 -11.49 -8.37 4.04
CA PRO A 365 -12.84 -8.66 3.56
C PRO A 365 -13.12 -8.27 2.11
N VAL A 366 -12.29 -7.40 1.52
CA VAL A 366 -12.32 -7.10 0.08
C VAL A 366 -11.51 -8.12 -0.70
N ALA A 367 -10.34 -8.49 -0.18
CA ALA A 367 -9.43 -9.45 -0.81
C ALA A 367 -9.94 -10.90 -0.76
N VAL A 368 -10.75 -11.27 0.23
CA VAL A 368 -11.27 -12.63 0.45
C VAL A 368 -12.80 -12.60 0.54
N ARG A 369 -13.48 -13.36 -0.31
CA ARG A 369 -14.93 -13.56 -0.27
C ARG A 369 -15.23 -14.70 0.68
N ASP A 370 -15.77 -14.38 1.87
CA ASP A 370 -16.05 -15.36 2.92
C ASP A 370 -16.98 -16.49 2.43
N GLY A 371 -16.60 -17.75 2.71
CA GLY A 371 -17.29 -18.94 2.27
C GLY A 371 -17.21 -19.24 0.76
N VAL A 372 -16.61 -18.36 -0.05
CA VAL A 372 -16.55 -18.49 -1.52
C VAL A 372 -15.10 -18.68 -2.00
N SER A 373 -14.20 -17.80 -1.66
CA SER A 373 -12.79 -17.88 -2.06
C SER A 373 -11.84 -18.18 -0.88
N GLY A 374 -12.37 -18.22 0.32
CA GLY A 374 -11.66 -18.47 1.57
C GLY A 374 -12.60 -18.35 2.76
N THR A 375 -12.03 -18.23 3.94
CA THR A 375 -12.76 -18.09 5.21
C THR A 375 -12.25 -16.88 5.97
N LEU A 376 -13.16 -16.03 6.45
CA LEU A 376 -12.86 -14.91 7.34
C LEU A 376 -13.09 -15.28 8.80
N VAL A 377 -12.11 -14.99 9.67
CA VAL A 377 -12.18 -15.22 11.11
C VAL A 377 -12.27 -13.88 11.83
N SER A 378 -13.27 -13.73 12.69
CA SER A 378 -13.40 -12.54 13.54
C SER A 378 -12.56 -12.69 14.80
N GLY A 379 -11.59 -11.79 14.99
CA GLY A 379 -10.69 -11.81 16.14
C GLY A 379 -9.52 -12.81 16.00
N HIS A 380 -8.84 -13.05 17.13
CA HIS A 380 -7.56 -13.78 17.16
C HIS A 380 -7.59 -14.94 18.17
N ASP A 381 -8.79 -15.45 18.50
CA ASP A 381 -8.94 -16.63 19.34
C ASP A 381 -8.38 -17.86 18.64
N VAL A 382 -7.43 -18.54 19.29
CA VAL A 382 -6.68 -19.67 18.74
C VAL A 382 -7.58 -20.84 18.38
N ASP A 383 -8.66 -21.09 19.14
CA ASP A 383 -9.58 -22.19 18.87
C ASP A 383 -10.44 -21.94 17.64
N GLN A 384 -10.87 -20.69 17.43
CA GLN A 384 -11.57 -20.28 16.22
C GLN A 384 -10.67 -20.40 14.98
N TRP A 385 -9.39 -20.00 15.10
CA TRP A 385 -8.42 -20.17 14.01
C TRP A 385 -8.17 -21.65 13.71
N ALA A 386 -7.97 -22.49 14.74
CA ALA A 386 -7.81 -23.92 14.55
C ALA A 386 -9.03 -24.55 13.87
N ALA A 387 -10.24 -24.18 14.30
CA ALA A 387 -11.47 -24.68 13.70
C ALA A 387 -11.63 -24.25 12.23
N ALA A 388 -11.32 -22.99 11.90
CA ALA A 388 -11.38 -22.48 10.53
C ALA A 388 -10.36 -23.17 9.61
N ILE A 389 -9.11 -23.33 10.07
CA ILE A 389 -8.07 -24.06 9.34
C ILE A 389 -8.49 -25.51 9.10
N ASP A 390 -8.90 -26.24 10.13
CA ASP A 390 -9.31 -27.65 10.01
C ASP A 390 -10.55 -27.81 9.13
N GLY A 391 -11.52 -26.90 9.24
CA GLY A 391 -12.71 -26.87 8.38
C GLY A 391 -12.33 -26.76 6.91
N LEU A 392 -11.41 -25.82 6.60
CA LEU A 392 -10.96 -25.60 5.23
C LEU A 392 -10.10 -26.76 4.72
N LEU A 393 -9.22 -27.34 5.55
CA LEU A 393 -8.42 -28.53 5.20
C LEU A 393 -9.30 -29.76 4.90
N ARG A 394 -10.43 -29.90 5.56
CA ARG A 394 -11.39 -30.97 5.28
C ARG A 394 -12.20 -30.73 4.00
N SER A 395 -12.62 -29.50 3.77
CA SER A 395 -13.42 -29.14 2.59
C SER A 395 -12.60 -29.06 1.30
N ASN A 396 -11.28 -28.84 1.40
CA ASN A 396 -10.37 -28.80 0.24
C ASN A 396 -10.25 -30.15 -0.48
N ALA A 397 -10.63 -31.25 0.16
CA ALA A 397 -10.67 -32.57 -0.48
C ALA A 397 -11.95 -32.68 -1.35
N GLY A 398 -11.79 -32.74 -2.67
CA GLY A 398 -12.90 -33.01 -3.59
C GLY A 398 -13.51 -31.78 -4.30
N ALA A 399 -14.76 -31.92 -4.71
CA ALA A 399 -15.42 -30.94 -5.59
C ALA A 399 -15.56 -29.53 -4.96
N GLN A 400 -15.80 -29.46 -3.66
CA GLN A 400 -15.98 -28.17 -2.96
C GLN A 400 -14.65 -27.39 -2.92
N GLY A 401 -13.53 -28.03 -2.64
CA GLY A 401 -12.23 -27.39 -2.68
C GLY A 401 -11.87 -26.89 -4.07
N ALA A 402 -12.15 -27.69 -5.11
CA ALA A 402 -11.93 -27.26 -6.50
C ALA A 402 -12.80 -26.02 -6.88
N LEU A 403 -14.02 -25.95 -6.38
CA LEU A 403 -14.88 -24.77 -6.59
C LEU A 403 -14.31 -23.53 -5.87
N MET A 404 -13.88 -23.66 -4.63
CA MET A 404 -13.29 -22.56 -3.87
C MET A 404 -11.99 -22.06 -4.51
N SER A 405 -11.10 -22.97 -4.92
CA SER A 405 -9.87 -22.64 -5.66
C SER A 405 -10.16 -21.84 -6.93
N ARG A 406 -11.13 -22.28 -7.72
CA ARG A 406 -11.53 -21.57 -8.94
C ARG A 406 -12.12 -20.21 -8.63
N ALA A 407 -13.07 -20.13 -7.69
CA ALA A 407 -13.69 -18.87 -7.28
C ALA A 407 -12.66 -17.89 -6.71
N GLY A 408 -11.62 -18.38 -6.01
CA GLY A 408 -10.50 -17.59 -5.53
C GLY A 408 -9.67 -17.01 -6.68
N ALA A 409 -9.31 -17.83 -7.66
CA ALA A 409 -8.55 -17.37 -8.83
C ALA A 409 -9.35 -16.36 -9.68
N GLU A 410 -10.65 -16.59 -9.87
CA GLU A 410 -11.54 -15.66 -10.56
C GLU A 410 -11.67 -14.34 -9.80
N HIS A 411 -11.81 -14.38 -8.47
CA HIS A 411 -11.84 -13.19 -7.65
C HIS A 411 -10.53 -12.41 -7.69
N ALA A 412 -9.39 -13.08 -7.54
CA ALA A 412 -8.07 -12.48 -7.63
C ALA A 412 -7.83 -11.80 -8.99
N ALA A 413 -8.34 -12.38 -10.09
CA ALA A 413 -8.21 -11.81 -11.43
C ALA A 413 -8.90 -10.44 -11.58
N THR A 414 -9.86 -10.11 -10.71
CA THR A 414 -10.48 -8.77 -10.71
C THR A 414 -9.53 -7.67 -10.22
N PHE A 415 -8.47 -8.04 -9.49
CA PHE A 415 -7.43 -7.15 -8.98
C PHE A 415 -6.19 -7.21 -9.87
N SER A 416 -6.31 -6.91 -11.15
CA SER A 416 -5.15 -6.86 -12.05
C SER A 416 -4.40 -5.53 -11.94
N TRP A 417 -3.10 -5.54 -12.22
CA TRP A 417 -2.31 -4.30 -12.31
C TRP A 417 -2.79 -3.39 -13.44
N GLU A 418 -3.38 -3.94 -14.49
CA GLU A 418 -4.02 -3.19 -15.57
C GLU A 418 -5.17 -2.34 -15.04
N ASN A 419 -6.08 -2.94 -14.25
CA ASN A 419 -7.20 -2.23 -13.62
C ASN A 419 -6.70 -1.16 -12.64
N THR A 420 -5.68 -1.49 -11.83
CA THR A 420 -5.03 -0.53 -10.92
C THR A 420 -4.47 0.66 -11.70
N THR A 421 -3.77 0.40 -12.81
CA THR A 421 -3.14 1.43 -13.63
C THR A 421 -4.19 2.34 -14.28
N ASP A 422 -5.27 1.78 -14.80
CA ASP A 422 -6.36 2.56 -15.39
C ASP A 422 -7.04 3.47 -14.35
N ALA A 423 -7.25 2.95 -13.13
CA ALA A 423 -7.80 3.74 -12.03
C ALA A 423 -6.82 4.84 -11.54
N LEU A 424 -5.52 4.54 -11.46
CA LEU A 424 -4.48 5.53 -11.16
C LEU A 424 -4.46 6.66 -12.19
N LEU A 425 -4.48 6.31 -13.49
CA LEU A 425 -4.50 7.31 -14.57
C LEU A 425 -5.75 8.18 -14.53
N ALA A 426 -6.90 7.60 -14.21
CA ALA A 426 -8.13 8.37 -14.02
C ALA A 426 -8.00 9.34 -12.84
N SER A 427 -7.41 8.92 -11.71
CA SER A 427 -7.13 9.78 -10.55
C SER A 427 -6.14 10.89 -10.90
N TYR A 428 -5.07 10.60 -11.63
CA TYR A 428 -4.08 11.59 -12.05
C TYR A 428 -4.69 12.67 -12.95
N ARG A 429 -5.54 12.29 -13.93
CA ARG A 429 -6.24 13.25 -14.79
C ARG A 429 -7.15 14.17 -13.95
N ARG A 430 -7.88 13.61 -12.96
CA ARG A 430 -8.68 14.43 -12.03
C ARG A 430 -7.80 15.37 -11.22
N ALA A 431 -6.67 14.89 -10.68
CA ALA A 431 -5.72 15.72 -9.94
C ALA A 431 -5.23 16.92 -10.76
N ILE A 432 -4.85 16.72 -12.02
CA ILE A 432 -4.40 17.79 -12.92
C ILE A 432 -5.55 18.78 -13.19
N GLY A 433 -6.75 18.29 -13.46
CA GLY A 433 -7.92 19.12 -13.71
C GLY A 433 -8.26 20.00 -12.50
N ASP A 434 -8.36 19.41 -11.31
CA ASP A 434 -8.69 20.11 -10.06
C ASP A 434 -7.62 21.14 -9.68
N PHE A 435 -6.34 20.76 -9.81
CA PHE A 435 -5.21 21.64 -9.55
C PHE A 435 -5.20 22.86 -10.48
N THR A 436 -5.43 22.64 -11.76
CA THR A 436 -5.47 23.69 -12.79
C THR A 436 -6.66 24.65 -12.55
N ALA A 437 -7.83 24.11 -12.24
CA ALA A 437 -9.02 24.90 -11.91
C ALA A 437 -8.83 25.73 -10.64
N GLY A 438 -8.23 25.13 -9.60
CA GLY A 438 -7.91 25.81 -8.34
C GLY A 438 -6.93 26.96 -8.51
N ARG A 439 -5.91 26.81 -9.36
CA ARG A 439 -4.96 27.89 -9.69
C ARG A 439 -5.64 29.03 -10.45
N ARG A 440 -6.50 28.72 -11.42
CA ARG A 440 -7.25 29.75 -12.16
C ARG A 440 -8.16 30.57 -11.26
N ARG A 441 -8.82 29.96 -10.26
CA ARG A 441 -9.61 30.65 -9.24
C ARG A 441 -8.75 31.59 -8.39
N LYS A 442 -7.58 31.10 -7.89
CA LYS A 442 -6.66 31.93 -7.08
C LYS A 442 -6.12 33.16 -7.84
N VAL A 443 -5.91 33.03 -9.15
CA VAL A 443 -5.47 34.15 -10.00
C VAL A 443 -6.60 35.16 -10.24
N ARG A 444 -7.85 34.70 -10.41
CA ARG A 444 -9.02 35.57 -10.61
C ARG A 444 -9.49 36.27 -9.32
N ASP A 445 -9.26 35.68 -8.15
CA ASP A 445 -9.72 36.22 -6.85
C ASP A 445 -8.61 36.15 -5.79
N PRO A 446 -7.59 37.01 -5.88
CA PRO A 446 -6.43 37.00 -4.99
C PRO A 446 -6.77 37.29 -3.52
N VAL A 447 -7.96 37.89 -3.23
CA VAL A 447 -8.40 38.24 -1.87
C VAL A 447 -8.92 37.02 -1.10
N VAL A 448 -9.49 36.01 -1.78
CA VAL A 448 -10.00 34.78 -1.13
C VAL A 448 -8.85 33.87 -0.66
N ALA A 449 -7.67 34.00 -1.26
CA ALA A 449 -6.50 33.17 -0.94
C ALA A 449 -5.82 33.46 0.41
N ARG A 450 -6.24 34.50 1.14
CA ARG A 450 -5.57 35.01 2.35
C ARG A 450 -6.29 34.79 3.69
N LYS A 451 -7.31 33.92 3.79
CA LYS A 451 -7.83 33.54 5.12
C LYS A 451 -6.91 32.46 5.72
N PRO A 452 -6.07 32.80 6.73
CA PRO A 452 -5.33 31.79 7.45
C PRO A 452 -6.34 30.84 8.11
N ARG A 453 -6.22 29.55 7.86
CA ARG A 453 -6.95 28.55 8.63
C ARG A 453 -6.60 28.75 10.10
N ARG A 454 -7.55 29.11 10.93
CA ARG A 454 -7.35 29.24 12.38
C ARG A 454 -7.05 27.84 12.93
N TRP A 455 -5.84 27.64 13.33
CA TRP A 455 -5.42 26.50 14.12
C TRP A 455 -6.11 26.60 15.49
N THR A 456 -7.17 25.86 15.71
CA THR A 456 -7.78 25.71 17.02
C THR A 456 -7.07 24.58 17.76
N ALA A 457 -6.02 24.94 18.49
CA ALA A 457 -5.47 24.05 19.51
C ALA A 457 -6.58 23.77 20.52
N ARG A 458 -7.14 22.56 20.52
CA ARG A 458 -7.99 22.10 21.62
C ARG A 458 -7.11 21.99 22.86
N ARG A 459 -7.37 22.85 23.85
CA ARG A 459 -6.88 22.63 25.21
C ARG A 459 -7.39 21.26 25.65
N GLY A 460 -6.45 20.40 26.06
CA GLY A 460 -6.76 19.14 26.70
C GLY A 460 -7.63 19.41 27.91
N VAL A 461 -8.71 18.67 28.02
CA VAL A 461 -9.46 18.52 29.26
C VAL A 461 -8.67 17.54 30.09
N GLY A 462 -8.04 18.02 31.16
CA GLY A 462 -7.47 17.17 32.17
C GLY A 462 -8.60 16.59 33.05
N ALA A 463 -8.46 15.36 33.36
CA ALA A 463 -8.64 14.66 34.64
C ALA A 463 -8.47 13.16 34.37
#